data_cb8535fc533706bc3f8659c03417d3c2
#
_entry.id   cb8535fc533706bc3f8659c03417d3c2
#
_cell.length_a   1.000
_cell.length_b   1.000
_cell.length_c   1.000
_cell.angle_alpha   90.00
_cell.angle_beta   90.00
_cell.angle_gamma   90.00
#
_symmetry.space_group_name_H-M   'P 1'
#
loop_
_entity.id
_entity.type
_entity.pdbx_description
1 polymer ?
#
loop_
_entity_poly.entity_id
_entity_poly.type
_entity_poly.pdbx_seq_one_letter_code
_entity_poly.pdbx_strand_id
1 'polypeptide(L)'
;MIYLLLIFIVLPVIEISLFIQFGDALGTVNTILLIFLTAGIGVYLVRQQGFNTLRKMQQEIQNQELPVRSLFDGFVILISGILLLIPGFFTDAIGFMGLIPITRFFIGKTLIGIF
;
A
#
# COMPACT_ATOMS: atom_id res chain seq x y z
N MET A 1 14.77 -16.18 2.88
CA MET A 1 15.67 -15.57 1.89
C MET A 1 15.26 -15.92 0.45
N ILE A 2 15.04 -17.20 0.16
CA ILE A 2 14.69 -17.61 -1.19
C ILE A 2 13.34 -17.05 -1.65
N TYR A 3 12.37 -16.92 -0.72
CA TYR A 3 11.06 -16.35 -1.01
C TYR A 3 11.16 -14.86 -1.36
N LEU A 4 12.02 -14.12 -0.66
CA LEU A 4 12.27 -12.71 -0.98
C LEU A 4 12.88 -12.56 -2.36
N LEU A 5 13.83 -13.42 -2.70
CA LEU A 5 14.45 -13.42 -4.02
C LEU A 5 13.44 -13.71 -5.12
N LEU A 6 12.56 -14.71 -4.91
CA LEU A 6 11.51 -15.04 -5.86
C LEU A 6 10.54 -13.88 -6.06
N ILE A 7 10.13 -13.22 -4.99
CA ILE A 7 9.25 -12.05 -5.07
C ILE A 7 9.93 -10.94 -5.86
N PHE A 8 11.23 -10.69 -5.61
CA PHE A 8 11.99 -9.65 -6.30
C PHE A 8 12.11 -9.90 -7.80
N ILE A 9 12.10 -11.17 -8.21
CA ILE A 9 12.19 -11.54 -9.62
C ILE A 9 10.80 -11.57 -10.26
N VAL A 10 9.84 -12.20 -9.60
CA VAL A 10 8.49 -12.43 -10.14
C VAL A 10 7.68 -11.14 -10.21
N LEU A 11 7.78 -10.30 -9.20
CA LEU A 11 6.99 -9.08 -9.12
C LEU A 11 7.23 -8.12 -10.29
N PRO A 12 8.49 -7.78 -10.64
CA PRO A 12 8.75 -6.96 -11.83
C PRO A 12 8.26 -7.60 -13.13
N VAL A 13 8.34 -8.92 -13.26
CA VAL A 13 7.86 -9.63 -14.45
C VAL A 13 6.35 -9.48 -14.59
N ILE A 14 5.62 -9.66 -13.50
CA ILE A 14 4.15 -9.47 -13.48
C ILE A 14 3.80 -8.03 -13.85
N GLU A 15 4.50 -7.05 -13.28
CA GLU A 15 4.22 -5.64 -13.53
C GLU A 15 4.48 -5.25 -14.99
N ILE A 16 5.59 -5.68 -15.56
CA ILE A 16 5.91 -5.42 -16.96
C ILE A 16 4.85 -6.06 -17.86
N SER A 17 4.46 -7.29 -17.57
CA SER A 17 3.43 -7.99 -18.33
C SER A 17 2.09 -7.26 -18.30
N LEU A 18 1.70 -6.76 -17.11
CA LEU A 18 0.47 -5.98 -16.95
C LEU A 18 0.53 -4.66 -17.69
N PHE A 19 1.68 -3.96 -17.65
CA PHE A 19 1.86 -2.72 -18.40
C PHE A 19 1.72 -2.94 -19.90
N ILE A 20 2.29 -4.01 -20.43
CA ILE A 20 2.17 -4.34 -21.85
C ILE A 20 0.71 -4.60 -22.21
N GLN A 21 0.01 -5.42 -21.45
CA GLN A 21 -1.38 -5.78 -21.72
C GLN A 21 -2.31 -4.59 -21.61
N PHE A 22 -2.22 -3.82 -20.53
CA PHE A 22 -3.08 -2.66 -20.32
C PHE A 22 -2.71 -1.49 -21.23
N GLY A 23 -1.42 -1.34 -21.52
CA GLY A 23 -0.97 -0.31 -22.44
C GLY A 23 -1.52 -0.52 -23.85
N ASP A 24 -1.55 -1.77 -24.32
CA ASP A 24 -2.14 -2.11 -25.61
C ASP A 24 -3.66 -1.91 -25.63
N ALA A 25 -4.35 -2.24 -24.52
CA ALA A 25 -5.78 -2.13 -24.42
C ALA A 25 -6.26 -0.68 -24.26
N LEU A 26 -5.56 0.10 -23.40
CA LEU A 26 -5.99 1.46 -23.02
C LEU A 26 -5.32 2.55 -23.83
N GLY A 27 -4.17 2.28 -24.45
CA GLY A 27 -3.33 3.28 -25.08
C GLY A 27 -2.35 3.92 -24.11
N THR A 28 -1.26 4.48 -24.66
CA THR A 28 -0.16 5.05 -23.88
C THR A 28 -0.62 6.24 -23.04
N VAL A 29 -1.41 7.14 -23.62
CA VAL A 29 -1.87 8.36 -22.94
C VAL A 29 -2.77 8.00 -21.76
N ASN A 30 -3.73 7.11 -21.97
CA ASN A 30 -4.64 6.70 -20.91
C ASN A 30 -3.91 5.97 -19.77
N THR A 31 -2.91 5.16 -20.11
CA THR A 31 -2.09 4.47 -19.11
C THR A 31 -1.32 5.47 -18.25
N ILE A 32 -0.71 6.49 -18.87
CA ILE A 32 0.01 7.55 -18.16
C ILE A 32 -0.93 8.33 -17.26
N LEU A 33 -2.12 8.68 -17.74
CA LEU A 33 -3.13 9.37 -16.94
C LEU A 33 -3.55 8.56 -15.72
N LEU A 34 -3.72 7.25 -15.88
CA LEU A 34 -4.04 6.37 -14.76
C LEU A 34 -2.93 6.33 -13.72
N ILE A 35 -1.66 6.32 -14.16
CA ILE A 35 -0.51 6.33 -13.25
C ILE A 35 -0.53 7.61 -12.40
N PHE A 36 -0.72 8.78 -13.02
CA PHE A 36 -0.80 10.04 -12.28
C PHE A 36 -2.01 10.09 -11.36
N LEU A 37 -3.16 9.58 -11.82
CA LEU A 37 -4.37 9.55 -11.02
C LEU A 37 -4.20 8.69 -9.77
N THR A 38 -3.66 7.48 -9.92
CA THR A 38 -3.43 6.59 -8.77
C THR A 38 -2.40 7.16 -7.82
N ALA A 39 -1.34 7.78 -8.34
CA ALA A 39 -0.34 8.44 -7.49
C ALA A 39 -0.95 9.58 -6.68
N GLY A 40 -1.78 10.41 -7.32
CA GLY A 40 -2.45 11.52 -6.63
C GLY A 40 -3.41 11.05 -5.54
N ILE A 41 -4.24 10.05 -5.85
CA ILE A 41 -5.15 9.46 -4.87
C ILE A 41 -4.35 8.81 -3.74
N GLY A 42 -3.26 8.12 -4.07
CA GLY A 42 -2.40 7.49 -3.09
C GLY A 42 -1.79 8.48 -2.11
N VAL A 43 -1.25 9.60 -2.61
CA VAL A 43 -0.70 10.65 -1.76
C VAL A 43 -1.78 11.22 -0.84
N TYR A 44 -2.96 11.48 -1.38
CA TYR A 44 -4.08 11.99 -0.58
C TYR A 44 -4.45 11.02 0.54
N LEU A 45 -4.61 9.73 0.22
CA LEU A 45 -4.97 8.72 1.21
C LEU A 45 -3.88 8.52 2.26
N VAL A 46 -2.61 8.51 1.85
CA VAL A 46 -1.48 8.39 2.78
C VAL A 46 -1.49 9.56 3.77
N ARG A 47 -1.69 10.78 3.25
CA ARG A 47 -1.71 11.97 4.10
C ARG A 47 -2.88 11.91 5.10
N GLN A 48 -4.08 11.58 4.62
CA GLN A 48 -5.27 11.49 5.47
C GLN A 48 -5.12 10.39 6.52
N GLN A 49 -4.76 9.19 6.09
CA GLN A 49 -4.62 8.05 6.99
C GLN A 49 -3.44 8.22 7.94
N GLY A 50 -2.34 8.78 7.45
CA GLY A 50 -1.15 9.02 8.26
C GLY A 50 -1.43 10.01 9.40
N PHE A 51 -2.10 11.12 9.13
CA PHE A 51 -2.46 12.08 10.17
C PHE A 51 -3.39 11.48 11.20
N ASN A 52 -4.39 10.72 10.75
CA ASN A 52 -5.32 10.05 11.67
C ASN A 52 -4.59 9.07 12.58
N THR A 53 -3.67 8.30 12.03
CA THR A 53 -2.87 7.34 12.79
C THR A 53 -1.95 8.02 13.79
N LEU A 54 -1.32 9.15 13.41
CA LEU A 54 -0.48 9.92 14.32
C LEU A 54 -1.27 10.49 15.49
N ARG A 55 -2.46 11.04 15.23
CA ARG A 55 -3.33 11.55 16.29
C ARG A 55 -3.72 10.44 17.27
N LYS A 56 -4.09 9.29 16.74
CA LYS A 56 -4.47 8.14 17.55
C LYS A 56 -3.31 7.64 18.39
N MET A 57 -2.10 7.61 17.82
CA MET A 57 -0.89 7.24 18.53
C MET A 57 -0.60 8.19 19.67
N GLN A 58 -0.72 9.51 19.42
CA GLN A 58 -0.51 10.53 20.46
C GLN A 58 -1.49 10.38 21.61
N GLN A 59 -2.77 10.12 21.31
CA GLN A 59 -3.79 9.89 22.33
C GLN A 59 -3.49 8.64 23.17
N GLU A 60 -3.05 7.56 22.52
CA GLU A 60 -2.69 6.33 23.21
C GLU A 60 -1.49 6.54 24.15
N ILE A 61 -0.48 7.27 23.70
CA ILE A 61 0.69 7.59 24.52
C ILE A 61 0.30 8.47 25.71
N GLN A 62 -0.56 9.46 25.52
CA GLN A 62 -1.04 10.31 26.60
C GLN A 62 -1.82 9.53 27.65
N ASN A 63 -2.55 8.48 27.23
CA ASN A 63 -3.30 7.60 28.12
C ASN A 63 -2.43 6.50 28.71
N GLN A 64 -1.11 6.53 28.49
CA GLN A 64 -0.15 5.52 28.94
C GLN A 64 -0.43 4.13 28.38
N GLU A 65 -1.03 4.07 27.21
CA GLU A 65 -1.27 2.83 26.48
C GLU A 65 -0.15 2.58 25.47
N LEU A 66 0.13 1.31 25.17
CA LEU A 66 1.09 0.94 24.13
C LEU A 66 0.41 1.08 22.76
N PRO A 67 0.94 1.92 21.86
CA PRO A 67 0.31 2.13 20.55
C PRO A 67 0.68 1.04 19.53
N VAL A 68 0.49 -0.23 19.87
CA VAL A 68 0.90 -1.35 19.01
C VAL A 68 0.12 -1.35 17.71
N ARG A 69 -1.21 -1.19 17.78
CA ARG A 69 -2.06 -1.19 16.60
C ARG A 69 -1.78 0.04 15.72
N SER A 70 -1.58 1.20 16.33
CA SER A 70 -1.28 2.43 15.60
C SER A 70 0.07 2.37 14.91
N LEU A 71 1.08 1.75 15.56
CA LEU A 71 2.38 1.53 14.93
C LEU A 71 2.25 0.60 13.72
N PHE A 72 1.47 -0.47 13.84
CA PHE A 72 1.21 -1.39 12.73
C PHE A 72 0.52 -0.65 11.57
N ASP A 73 -0.53 0.11 11.86
CA ASP A 73 -1.25 0.87 10.84
C ASP A 73 -0.33 1.89 10.16
N GLY A 74 0.47 2.60 10.92
CA GLY A 74 1.43 3.57 10.37
C GLY A 74 2.46 2.91 9.45
N PHE A 75 2.97 1.74 9.84
CA PHE A 75 3.92 1.00 9.04
C PHE A 75 3.29 0.53 7.72
N VAL A 76 2.06 -0.01 7.79
CA VAL A 76 1.34 -0.47 6.59
C VAL A 76 1.03 0.71 5.67
N ILE A 77 0.62 1.85 6.21
CA ILE A 77 0.34 3.06 5.43
C ILE A 77 1.60 3.54 4.71
N LEU A 78 2.74 3.55 5.39
CA LEU A 78 4.01 3.96 4.80
C LEU A 78 4.41 3.06 3.63
N ILE A 79 4.36 1.74 3.84
CA ILE A 79 4.69 0.77 2.79
C ILE A 79 3.72 0.90 1.62
N SER A 80 2.42 1.04 1.90
CA SER A 80 1.39 1.20 0.87
C SER A 80 1.62 2.46 0.04
N GLY A 81 2.01 3.56 0.69
CA GLY A 81 2.34 4.80 0.00
C GLY A 81 3.53 4.64 -0.93
N ILE A 82 4.57 3.95 -0.48
CA ILE A 82 5.75 3.67 -1.30
C ILE A 82 5.35 2.83 -2.51
N LEU A 83 4.53 1.80 -2.32
CA LEU A 83 4.07 0.95 -3.42
C LEU A 83 3.25 1.73 -4.45
N LEU A 84 2.44 2.68 -4.00
CA LEU A 84 1.63 3.51 -4.91
C LEU A 84 2.47 4.51 -5.69
N LEU A 85 3.58 4.99 -5.13
CA LEU A 85 4.49 5.90 -5.82
C LEU A 85 5.29 5.19 -6.91
N ILE A 86 5.52 3.90 -6.76
CA ILE A 86 6.17 3.10 -7.79
C ILE A 86 5.11 2.69 -8.81
N PRO A 87 5.20 3.12 -10.08
CA PRO A 87 4.17 2.80 -11.06
C PRO A 87 4.11 1.31 -11.35
N GLY A 88 2.95 0.71 -11.14
CA GLY A 88 2.71 -0.69 -11.41
C GLY A 88 1.28 -1.05 -11.06
N PHE A 89 0.60 -1.81 -11.93
CA PHE A 89 -0.80 -2.15 -11.72
C PHE A 89 -0.98 -3.07 -10.51
N PHE A 90 -0.09 -4.04 -10.37
CA PHE A 90 -0.16 -5.01 -9.28
C PHE A 90 0.20 -4.37 -7.95
N THR A 91 1.29 -3.59 -7.91
CA THR A 91 1.71 -2.90 -6.68
C THR A 91 0.71 -1.83 -6.27
N ASP A 92 0.05 -1.15 -7.24
CA ASP A 92 -1.01 -0.19 -6.93
C ASP A 92 -2.18 -0.88 -6.23
N ALA A 93 -2.61 -2.04 -6.71
CA ALA A 93 -3.69 -2.80 -6.09
C ALA A 93 -3.34 -3.17 -4.65
N ILE A 94 -2.12 -3.68 -4.41
CA ILE A 94 -1.65 -4.02 -3.06
C ILE A 94 -1.59 -2.76 -2.18
N GLY A 95 -1.08 -1.65 -2.74
CA GLY A 95 -1.00 -0.40 -2.01
C GLY A 95 -2.35 0.12 -1.56
N PHE A 96 -3.34 0.10 -2.44
CA PHE A 96 -4.69 0.51 -2.09
C PHE A 96 -5.32 -0.39 -1.03
N MET A 97 -5.09 -1.70 -1.12
CA MET A 97 -5.56 -2.63 -0.10
C MET A 97 -5.01 -2.30 1.28
N GLY A 98 -3.73 -1.90 1.36
CA GLY A 98 -3.12 -1.51 2.62
C GLY A 98 -3.64 -0.19 3.17
N LEU A 99 -4.11 0.72 2.31
CA LEU A 99 -4.63 2.02 2.73
C LEU A 99 -6.08 1.97 3.20
N ILE A 100 -6.84 0.95 2.81
CA ILE A 100 -8.23 0.80 3.26
C ILE A 100 -8.23 0.22 4.68
N PRO A 101 -8.82 0.91 5.67
CA PRO A 101 -8.77 0.44 7.07
C PRO A 101 -9.35 -0.97 7.28
N ILE A 102 -10.42 -1.30 6.59
CA ILE A 102 -11.05 -2.62 6.70
C ILE A 102 -10.09 -3.71 6.23
N THR A 103 -9.44 -3.50 5.09
CA THR A 103 -8.46 -4.46 4.54
C THR A 103 -7.27 -4.61 5.46
N ARG A 104 -6.76 -3.49 6.03
CA ARG A 104 -5.66 -3.55 7.02
C ARG A 104 -6.05 -4.39 8.23
N PHE A 105 -7.28 -4.25 8.69
CA PHE A 105 -7.76 -5.04 9.83
C PHE A 105 -7.68 -6.54 9.54
N PHE A 106 -8.14 -6.96 8.36
CA PHE A 106 -8.08 -8.37 7.96
C PHE A 106 -6.65 -8.86 7.78
N ILE A 107 -5.77 -8.04 7.18
CA ILE A 107 -4.36 -8.37 6.99
C ILE A 107 -3.69 -8.55 8.36
N GLY A 108 -3.92 -7.61 9.28
CA GLY A 108 -3.36 -7.67 10.61
C GLY A 108 -3.83 -8.88 11.40
N LYS A 109 -5.13 -9.20 11.30
CA LYS A 109 -5.71 -10.37 11.96
C LYS A 109 -5.11 -11.67 11.41
N THR A 110 -4.93 -11.75 10.09
CA THR A 110 -4.33 -12.92 9.46
C THR A 110 -2.88 -13.09 9.86
N LEU A 111 -2.09 -12.00 9.86
CA LEU A 111 -0.69 -12.05 10.26
C LEU A 111 -0.52 -12.43 11.72
N ILE A 112 -1.34 -11.87 12.61
CA ILE A 112 -1.32 -12.21 14.04
C ILE A 112 -1.74 -13.66 14.25
N GLY A 113 -2.69 -14.15 13.47
CA GLY A 113 -3.12 -15.54 13.52
C GLY A 113 -2.06 -16.53 13.08
N ILE A 114 -1.14 -16.12 12.18
CA ILE A 114 -0.03 -16.95 11.74
C ILE A 114 1.08 -16.98 12.80
N PHE A 115 1.29 -15.89 13.51
CA PHE A 115 2.30 -15.77 14.56
C PHE A 115 1.72 -16.05 15.94
#